data_6d92243d53a1423466189ba605c8bb47
#
_entry.id   6d92243d53a1423466189ba605c8bb47
#
_cell.length_a   1.000
_cell.length_b   1.000
_cell.length_c   1.000
_cell.angle_alpha   90.00
_cell.angle_beta   90.00
_cell.angle_gamma   90.00
#
_symmetry.space_group_name_H-M   'P 1'
#
loop_
_entity.id
_entity.type
_entity.pdbx_description
1 polymer ?
#
loop_
_entity_poly.entity_id
_entity_poly.type
_entity_poly.pdbx_seq_one_letter_code
_entity_poly.pdbx_strand_id
1 'polypeptide(L)'
;MRNRISLIYLLLRQGFDPSAIATRLALRQALENCDKVLDVGCGCSMNMRWLGVKHPVGIEAHLPSCEKARKQNTHDELVHGDVRALDQYFQPGQFDACIALDVIEHLTKEDGIKLIEQMERIAKHKVIFLTPSGFLPQHSFDNNDLQEHLSGWEASEMQARGYKVIGLLGPKGLRGEQHVLKGSPRIFWGLISLLGHIFWTRSRPAKAAAILCIKTKPHYSA
;
A
#
# COMPACT_ATOMS: atom_id res chain seq x y z
N MET A 1 4.21 -11.34 24.02
CA MET A 1 2.80 -11.08 24.39
C MET A 1 2.22 -9.78 23.78
N ARG A 2 3.00 -8.76 23.42
CA ARG A 2 2.53 -7.48 22.81
C ARG A 2 1.85 -7.63 21.44
N ASN A 3 2.18 -8.66 20.64
CA ASN A 3 1.65 -8.81 19.26
C ASN A 3 0.20 -9.33 19.15
N ARG A 4 -0.36 -9.96 20.18
CA ARG A 4 -1.74 -10.50 20.14
C ARG A 4 -2.83 -9.45 20.35
N ILE A 5 -2.56 -8.45 21.20
CA ILE A 5 -3.52 -7.37 21.51
C ILE A 5 -3.71 -6.46 20.30
N SER A 6 -2.64 -6.19 19.54
CA SER A 6 -2.68 -5.38 18.31
C SER A 6 -3.54 -6.00 17.21
N LEU A 7 -3.48 -7.33 17.03
CA LEU A 7 -4.29 -8.03 16.01
C LEU A 7 -5.78 -7.99 16.36
N ILE A 8 -6.13 -8.24 17.62
CA ILE A 8 -7.53 -8.20 18.10
C ILE A 8 -8.10 -6.79 17.98
N TYR A 9 -7.32 -5.76 18.33
CA TYR A 9 -7.75 -4.36 18.21
C TYR A 9 -8.04 -3.95 16.76
N LEU A 10 -7.22 -4.41 15.80
CA LEU A 10 -7.45 -4.16 14.37
C LEU A 10 -8.67 -4.92 13.84
N LEU A 11 -8.86 -6.16 14.27
CA LEU A 11 -10.02 -7.00 13.94
C LEU A 11 -11.33 -6.36 14.41
N LEU A 12 -11.31 -5.68 15.55
CA LEU A 12 -12.50 -5.01 16.11
C LEU A 12 -12.79 -3.65 15.46
N ARG A 13 -11.77 -2.92 15.02
CA ARG A 13 -11.91 -1.55 14.51
C ARG A 13 -12.37 -1.48 13.05
N GLN A 14 -12.01 -2.45 12.21
CA GLN A 14 -12.35 -2.47 10.76
C GLN A 14 -13.53 -3.40 10.42
N GLY A 15 -14.18 -4.02 11.43
CA GLY A 15 -15.04 -5.16 11.18
C GLY A 15 -14.20 -6.31 10.61
N PHE A 16 -14.31 -7.51 11.18
CA PHE A 16 -13.46 -8.66 10.85
C PHE A 16 -13.46 -8.95 9.33
N ASP A 17 -12.42 -8.50 8.62
CA ASP A 17 -12.16 -8.86 7.23
C ASP A 17 -10.94 -9.79 7.16
N PRO A 18 -11.13 -11.11 7.02
CA PRO A 18 -10.05 -12.08 6.95
C PRO A 18 -9.06 -11.82 5.79
N SER A 19 -9.50 -11.16 4.71
CA SER A 19 -8.63 -10.87 3.56
C SER A 19 -7.58 -9.80 3.87
N ALA A 20 -7.81 -8.93 4.86
CA ALA A 20 -6.82 -7.97 5.34
C ALA A 20 -5.60 -8.67 5.97
N ILE A 21 -5.78 -9.88 6.53
CA ILE A 21 -4.68 -10.70 7.03
C ILE A 21 -3.79 -11.15 5.88
N ALA A 22 -4.39 -11.63 4.79
CA ALA A 22 -3.66 -12.06 3.59
C ALA A 22 -2.85 -10.91 2.98
N THR A 23 -3.44 -9.70 2.91
CA THR A 23 -2.76 -8.48 2.45
C THR A 23 -1.55 -8.17 3.33
N ARG A 24 -1.71 -8.20 4.66
CA ARG A 24 -0.61 -7.93 5.59
C ARG A 24 0.51 -8.96 5.48
N LEU A 25 0.18 -10.24 5.33
CA LEU A 25 1.17 -11.30 5.12
C LEU A 25 1.92 -11.11 3.79
N ALA A 26 1.23 -10.73 2.72
CA ALA A 26 1.83 -10.45 1.43
C ALA A 26 2.78 -9.24 1.50
N LEU A 27 2.38 -8.15 2.17
CA LEU A 27 3.23 -6.97 2.39
C LEU A 27 4.46 -7.31 3.23
N ARG A 28 4.29 -8.07 4.32
CA ARG A 28 5.41 -8.52 5.15
C ARG A 28 6.41 -9.37 4.35
N GLN A 29 5.92 -10.28 3.51
CA GLN A 29 6.76 -11.08 2.61
C GLN A 29 7.47 -10.20 1.56
N ALA A 30 6.77 -9.21 1.01
CA ALA A 30 7.37 -8.29 0.05
C ALA A 30 8.51 -7.46 0.66
N LEU A 31 8.39 -7.09 1.95
CA LEU A 31 9.40 -6.31 2.70
C LEU A 31 10.46 -7.16 3.38
N GLU A 32 10.46 -8.48 3.17
CA GLU A 32 11.49 -9.36 3.74
C GLU A 32 12.90 -8.90 3.32
N ASN A 33 13.82 -8.84 4.31
CA ASN A 33 15.20 -8.34 4.16
C ASN A 33 15.29 -6.84 3.80
N CYS A 34 14.27 -6.03 4.14
CA CYS A 34 14.31 -4.58 4.02
C CYS A 34 14.23 -3.98 5.42
N ASP A 35 15.33 -3.47 5.92
CA ASP A 35 15.40 -2.89 7.28
C ASP A 35 14.99 -1.41 7.27
N LYS A 36 15.49 -0.63 6.32
CA LYS A 36 15.19 0.80 6.17
C LYS A 36 14.23 1.01 5.00
N VAL A 37 13.00 1.42 5.29
CA VAL A 37 11.92 1.54 4.30
C VAL A 37 11.33 2.93 4.29
N LEU A 38 11.14 3.49 3.08
CA LEU A 38 10.36 4.71 2.86
C LEU A 38 8.90 4.35 2.61
N ASP A 39 8.01 4.85 3.46
CA ASP A 39 6.54 4.77 3.33
C ASP A 39 6.03 6.07 2.71
N VAL A 40 5.68 6.02 1.45
CA VAL A 40 5.27 7.17 0.64
C VAL A 40 3.76 7.36 0.74
N GLY A 41 3.31 8.54 1.16
CA GLY A 41 1.91 8.80 1.48
C GLY A 41 1.46 8.00 2.70
N CYS A 42 2.27 8.01 3.75
CA CYS A 42 2.14 7.09 4.88
C CYS A 42 0.84 7.24 5.69
N GLY A 43 0.12 8.34 5.51
CA GLY A 43 -1.10 8.59 6.28
C GLY A 43 -0.85 8.50 7.80
N CYS A 44 -1.82 7.95 8.50
CA CYS A 44 -1.72 7.76 9.95
C CYS A 44 -2.18 6.37 10.43
N SER A 45 -2.44 5.44 9.54
CA SER A 45 -3.15 4.18 9.85
C SER A 45 -2.24 2.95 9.92
N MET A 46 -1.17 2.91 9.14
CA MET A 46 -0.28 1.76 9.07
C MET A 46 0.98 1.98 9.92
N ASN A 47 1.23 1.06 10.83
CA ASN A 47 2.52 1.02 11.53
C ASN A 47 3.42 0.00 10.83
N MET A 48 4.44 0.47 10.12
CA MET A 48 5.35 -0.35 9.33
C MET A 48 6.13 -1.37 10.17
N ARG A 49 6.29 -1.13 11.48
CA ARG A 49 6.92 -2.11 12.39
C ARG A 49 6.09 -3.41 12.51
N TRP A 50 4.78 -3.34 12.28
CA TRP A 50 3.95 -4.55 12.24
C TRP A 50 4.23 -5.43 11.02
N LEU A 51 4.83 -4.84 9.97
CA LEU A 51 5.30 -5.55 8.79
C LEU A 51 6.74 -6.07 8.95
N GLY A 52 7.40 -5.77 10.06
CA GLY A 52 8.77 -6.22 10.36
C GLY A 52 9.85 -5.22 10.00
N VAL A 53 9.48 -4.01 9.57
CA VAL A 53 10.43 -2.94 9.24
C VAL A 53 11.07 -2.40 10.52
N LYS A 54 12.41 -2.28 10.52
CA LYS A 54 13.17 -1.78 11.68
C LYS A 54 13.24 -0.26 11.71
N HIS A 55 13.50 0.35 10.55
CA HIS A 55 13.70 1.79 10.41
C HIS A 55 12.72 2.37 9.36
N PRO A 56 11.44 2.52 9.72
CA PRO A 56 10.45 3.12 8.85
C PRO A 56 10.58 4.64 8.84
N VAL A 57 10.65 5.23 7.65
CA VAL A 57 10.57 6.67 7.38
C VAL A 57 9.31 6.93 6.59
N GLY A 58 8.50 7.92 6.97
CA GLY A 58 7.28 8.28 6.28
C GLY A 58 7.37 9.65 5.62
N ILE A 59 6.68 9.81 4.48
CA ILE A 59 6.38 11.12 3.90
C ILE A 59 4.89 11.25 3.68
N GLU A 60 4.30 12.39 4.09
CA GLU A 60 2.86 12.64 4.04
C GLU A 60 2.60 14.12 3.73
N ALA A 61 1.72 14.37 2.75
CA ALA A 61 1.36 15.72 2.32
C ALA A 61 0.24 16.34 3.19
N HIS A 62 -0.71 15.52 3.69
CA HIS A 62 -1.80 15.98 4.53
C HIS A 62 -1.31 16.22 5.96
N LEU A 63 -1.10 17.48 6.35
CA LEU A 63 -0.52 17.86 7.64
C LEU A 63 -1.23 17.22 8.85
N PRO A 64 -2.59 17.19 8.94
CA PRO A 64 -3.26 16.55 10.06
C PRO A 64 -2.95 15.05 10.18
N SER A 65 -2.80 14.34 9.06
CA SER A 65 -2.40 12.92 9.04
C SER A 65 -0.96 12.73 9.51
N CYS A 66 -0.05 13.59 9.05
CA CYS A 66 1.35 13.58 9.47
C CYS A 66 1.49 13.83 10.98
N GLU A 67 0.77 14.80 11.54
CA GLU A 67 0.77 15.06 12.98
C GLU A 67 0.19 13.89 13.79
N LYS A 68 -0.87 13.26 13.30
CA LYS A 68 -1.46 12.09 13.95
C LYS A 68 -0.51 10.90 13.91
N ALA A 69 0.16 10.65 12.78
CA ALA A 69 1.18 9.62 12.67
C ALA A 69 2.35 9.84 13.64
N ARG A 70 2.79 11.11 13.79
CA ARG A 70 3.82 11.50 14.76
C ARG A 70 3.40 11.22 16.19
N LYS A 71 2.17 11.58 16.58
CA LYS A 71 1.61 11.27 17.92
C LYS A 71 1.51 9.77 18.19
N GLN A 72 1.30 8.96 17.15
CA GLN A 72 1.17 7.50 17.25
C GLN A 72 2.53 6.76 17.14
N ASN A 73 3.63 7.46 16.89
CA ASN A 73 4.96 6.89 16.68
C ASN A 73 4.93 5.76 15.63
N THR A 74 4.27 5.99 14.49
CA THR A 74 4.15 5.00 13.43
C THR A 74 5.46 4.76 12.69
N HIS A 75 6.31 5.80 12.60
CA HIS A 75 7.60 5.85 11.91
C HIS A 75 8.70 6.41 12.82
N ASP A 76 9.98 6.13 12.49
CA ASP A 76 11.13 6.74 13.17
C ASP A 76 11.26 8.22 12.79
N GLU A 77 11.07 8.51 11.50
CA GLU A 77 11.11 9.84 10.92
C GLU A 77 9.84 10.09 10.10
N LEU A 78 9.32 11.31 10.17
CA LEU A 78 8.16 11.75 9.40
C LEU A 78 8.46 13.09 8.74
N VAL A 79 8.41 13.09 7.41
CA VAL A 79 8.54 14.27 6.57
C VAL A 79 7.14 14.74 6.17
N HIS A 80 6.83 16.01 6.42
CA HIS A 80 5.69 16.66 5.82
C HIS A 80 6.11 17.15 4.44
N GLY A 81 5.59 16.52 3.37
CA GLY A 81 6.03 16.81 2.01
C GLY A 81 5.16 16.17 0.95
N ASP A 82 5.29 16.71 -0.27
CA ASP A 82 4.56 16.25 -1.44
C ASP A 82 5.24 15.02 -2.05
N VAL A 83 4.49 13.92 -2.18
CA VAL A 83 4.97 12.68 -2.78
C VAL A 83 5.36 12.81 -4.26
N ARG A 84 4.89 13.87 -4.94
CA ARG A 84 5.26 14.18 -6.32
C ARG A 84 6.70 14.70 -6.48
N ALA A 85 7.35 15.04 -5.38
CA ALA A 85 8.67 15.68 -5.35
C ALA A 85 9.65 14.96 -4.40
N LEU A 86 9.65 13.62 -4.39
CA LEU A 86 10.48 12.81 -3.47
C LEU A 86 11.97 13.12 -3.59
N ASP A 87 12.46 13.45 -4.78
CA ASP A 87 13.86 13.77 -5.03
C ASP A 87 14.34 15.05 -4.31
N GLN A 88 13.41 15.90 -3.82
CA GLN A 88 13.75 17.06 -2.97
C GLN A 88 14.06 16.66 -1.53
N TYR A 89 13.58 15.50 -1.08
CA TYR A 89 13.69 15.05 0.30
C TYR A 89 14.68 13.90 0.48
N PHE A 90 14.85 13.05 -0.54
CA PHE A 90 15.59 11.81 -0.42
C PHE A 90 16.58 11.60 -1.57
N GLN A 91 17.70 10.94 -1.25
CA GLN A 91 18.77 10.66 -2.20
C GLN A 91 18.57 9.31 -2.91
N PRO A 92 19.09 9.12 -4.12
CA PRO A 92 19.14 7.83 -4.79
C PRO A 92 19.75 6.73 -3.90
N GLY A 93 19.10 5.57 -3.85
CA GLY A 93 19.59 4.43 -3.08
C GLY A 93 19.59 4.63 -1.56
N GLN A 94 18.78 5.54 -1.01
CA GLN A 94 18.79 5.85 0.42
C GLN A 94 18.08 4.78 1.27
N PHE A 95 17.12 4.03 0.69
CA PHE A 95 16.29 3.06 1.39
C PHE A 95 16.41 1.66 0.79
N ASP A 96 16.30 0.61 1.59
CA ASP A 96 16.28 -0.76 1.09
C ASP A 96 15.04 -1.01 0.22
N ALA A 97 13.90 -0.44 0.62
CA ALA A 97 12.68 -0.44 -0.18
C ALA A 97 11.94 0.89 -0.07
N CYS A 98 11.17 1.21 -1.12
CA CYS A 98 10.12 2.22 -1.09
C CYS A 98 8.76 1.55 -1.28
N ILE A 99 7.77 1.95 -0.47
CA ILE A 99 6.42 1.40 -0.52
C ILE A 99 5.40 2.54 -0.60
N ALA A 100 4.35 2.37 -1.41
CA ALA A 100 3.20 3.26 -1.49
C ALA A 100 1.92 2.42 -1.44
N LEU A 101 1.10 2.64 -0.42
CA LEU A 101 -0.12 1.88 -0.14
C LEU A 101 -1.34 2.77 -0.30
N ASP A 102 -2.15 2.51 -1.32
CA ASP A 102 -3.32 3.31 -1.68
C ASP A 102 -2.96 4.81 -1.83
N VAL A 103 -1.99 5.10 -2.73
CA VAL A 103 -1.45 6.45 -2.97
C VAL A 103 -1.46 6.81 -4.45
N ILE A 104 -0.97 5.91 -5.31
CA ILE A 104 -0.71 6.23 -6.71
C ILE A 104 -1.99 6.54 -7.50
N GLU A 105 -3.12 5.98 -7.08
CA GLU A 105 -4.45 6.26 -7.64
C GLU A 105 -4.96 7.67 -7.37
N HIS A 106 -4.45 8.32 -6.31
CA HIS A 106 -4.79 9.70 -5.96
C HIS A 106 -4.03 10.74 -6.78
N LEU A 107 -3.07 10.31 -7.59
CA LEU A 107 -2.31 11.15 -8.48
C LEU A 107 -2.88 11.10 -9.90
N THR A 108 -2.62 12.14 -10.70
CA THR A 108 -2.81 12.03 -12.15
C THR A 108 -1.93 10.90 -12.70
N LYS A 109 -2.26 10.39 -13.88
CA LYS A 109 -1.46 9.30 -14.47
C LYS A 109 -0.01 9.71 -14.68
N GLU A 110 0.20 10.95 -15.12
CA GLU A 110 1.51 11.53 -15.35
C GLU A 110 2.34 11.66 -14.06
N ASP A 111 1.72 12.14 -12.98
CA ASP A 111 2.40 12.27 -11.69
C ASP A 111 2.64 10.90 -11.04
N GLY A 112 1.73 9.95 -11.23
CA GLY A 112 1.94 8.57 -10.80
C GLY A 112 3.13 7.90 -11.51
N ILE A 113 3.33 8.15 -12.81
CA ILE A 113 4.50 7.66 -13.54
C ILE A 113 5.79 8.27 -12.98
N LYS A 114 5.80 9.59 -12.73
CA LYS A 114 6.96 10.27 -12.10
C LYS A 114 7.24 9.71 -10.69
N LEU A 115 6.19 9.44 -9.90
CA LEU A 115 6.34 8.82 -8.59
C LEU A 115 7.00 7.45 -8.69
N ILE A 116 6.58 6.59 -9.63
CA ILE A 116 7.21 5.29 -9.88
C ILE A 116 8.72 5.47 -10.14
N GLU A 117 9.09 6.38 -11.05
CA GLU A 117 10.48 6.64 -11.41
C GLU A 117 11.32 7.15 -10.22
N GLN A 118 10.76 8.06 -9.41
CA GLN A 118 11.42 8.57 -8.21
C GLN A 118 11.62 7.45 -7.18
N MET A 119 10.58 6.67 -6.87
CA MET A 119 10.70 5.54 -5.94
C MET A 119 11.72 4.49 -6.44
N GLU A 120 11.77 4.24 -7.75
CA GLU A 120 12.77 3.35 -8.35
C GLU A 120 14.19 3.90 -8.21
N ARG A 121 14.42 5.21 -8.24
CA ARG A 121 15.75 5.80 -7.97
C ARG A 121 16.12 5.72 -6.50
N ILE A 122 15.18 6.02 -5.61
CA ILE A 122 15.41 6.14 -4.16
C ILE A 122 15.59 4.77 -3.50
N ALA A 123 14.93 3.73 -3.99
CA ALA A 123 15.05 2.37 -3.46
C ALA A 123 16.32 1.67 -3.95
N LYS A 124 17.02 0.97 -3.04
CA LYS A 124 18.16 0.08 -3.39
C LYS A 124 17.67 -1.22 -4.02
N HIS A 125 16.69 -1.86 -3.40
CA HIS A 125 16.36 -3.25 -3.68
C HIS A 125 14.94 -3.45 -4.15
N LYS A 126 13.94 -2.80 -3.55
CA LYS A 126 12.54 -3.08 -3.86
C LYS A 126 11.70 -1.82 -3.96
N VAL A 127 10.77 -1.85 -4.91
CA VAL A 127 9.68 -0.87 -5.01
C VAL A 127 8.36 -1.60 -4.96
N ILE A 128 7.44 -1.14 -4.11
CA ILE A 128 6.20 -1.84 -3.79
C ILE A 128 5.03 -0.86 -3.88
N PHE A 129 4.00 -1.24 -4.64
CA PHE A 129 2.73 -0.51 -4.70
C PHE A 129 1.58 -1.44 -4.32
N LEU A 130 0.66 -0.94 -3.52
CA LEU A 130 -0.68 -1.49 -3.36
C LEU A 130 -1.66 -0.44 -3.87
N THR A 131 -2.56 -0.82 -4.77
CA THR A 131 -3.54 0.09 -5.39
C THR A 131 -4.76 -0.71 -5.86
N PRO A 132 -5.94 -0.11 -6.05
CA PRO A 132 -7.06 -0.77 -6.71
C PRO A 132 -6.66 -1.33 -8.08
N SER A 133 -7.23 -2.47 -8.46
CA SER A 133 -6.99 -3.06 -9.77
C SER A 133 -7.85 -2.35 -10.83
N GLY A 134 -7.25 -1.45 -11.61
CA GLY A 134 -7.94 -0.55 -12.52
C GLY A 134 -8.51 0.67 -11.81
N PHE A 135 -9.34 1.45 -12.50
CA PHE A 135 -9.96 2.62 -11.91
C PHE A 135 -11.12 2.23 -10.97
N LEU A 136 -11.04 2.67 -9.74
CA LEU A 136 -12.10 2.57 -8.74
C LEU A 136 -12.53 4.00 -8.36
N PRO A 137 -13.76 4.46 -8.71
CA PRO A 137 -14.22 5.79 -8.32
C PRO A 137 -14.19 5.94 -6.80
N GLN A 138 -13.64 7.05 -6.31
CA GLN A 138 -13.66 7.45 -4.91
C GLN A 138 -13.66 8.97 -4.84
N HIS A 139 -14.57 9.53 -4.06
CA HIS A 139 -14.64 10.96 -3.78
C HIS A 139 -13.79 11.33 -2.56
N SER A 140 -13.48 12.61 -2.42
CA SER A 140 -12.82 13.13 -1.23
C SER A 140 -13.67 12.87 0.02
N PHE A 141 -13.02 12.56 1.13
CA PHE A 141 -13.65 12.37 2.44
C PHE A 141 -12.76 12.93 3.56
N ASP A 142 -13.36 13.15 4.74
CA ASP A 142 -12.67 13.72 5.91
C ASP A 142 -11.98 15.08 5.64
N ASN A 143 -12.58 15.93 4.75
CA ASN A 143 -12.02 17.23 4.33
C ASN A 143 -10.58 17.11 3.79
N ASN A 144 -10.26 16.00 3.13
CA ASN A 144 -8.98 15.75 2.51
C ASN A 144 -9.15 15.51 1.01
N ASP A 145 -8.91 16.54 0.21
CA ASP A 145 -9.03 16.48 -1.26
C ASP A 145 -8.00 15.52 -1.89
N LEU A 146 -6.93 15.17 -1.16
CA LEU A 146 -5.94 14.20 -1.62
C LEU A 146 -6.48 12.76 -1.61
N GLN A 147 -7.72 12.52 -1.16
CA GLN A 147 -8.35 11.19 -1.13
C GLN A 147 -9.17 10.88 -2.38
N GLU A 148 -9.31 11.81 -3.32
CA GLU A 148 -9.97 11.56 -4.59
C GLU A 148 -9.12 10.67 -5.50
N HIS A 149 -9.75 9.70 -6.17
CA HIS A 149 -9.06 8.86 -7.15
C HIS A 149 -9.04 9.57 -8.52
N LEU A 150 -7.85 9.92 -8.98
CA LEU A 150 -7.61 10.61 -10.25
C LEU A 150 -7.14 9.67 -11.36
N SER A 151 -6.62 8.49 -11.02
CA SER A 151 -6.12 7.53 -12.01
C SER A 151 -6.44 6.07 -11.63
N GLY A 152 -6.34 5.18 -12.62
CA GLY A 152 -6.46 3.73 -12.43
C GLY A 152 -5.20 3.02 -12.92
N TRP A 153 -4.84 1.91 -12.28
CA TRP A 153 -3.63 1.16 -12.56
C TRP A 153 -3.95 -0.30 -12.86
N GLU A 154 -3.71 -0.71 -14.10
CA GLU A 154 -3.98 -2.07 -14.54
C GLU A 154 -2.81 -3.02 -14.26
N ALA A 155 -3.13 -4.28 -13.95
CA ALA A 155 -2.12 -5.29 -13.71
C ALA A 155 -1.15 -5.46 -14.88
N SER A 156 -1.67 -5.44 -16.12
CA SER A 156 -0.88 -5.55 -17.35
C SER A 156 0.10 -4.39 -17.54
N GLU A 157 -0.33 -3.18 -17.18
CA GLU A 157 0.51 -1.99 -17.25
C GLU A 157 1.69 -2.08 -16.28
N MET A 158 1.43 -2.48 -15.03
CA MET A 158 2.48 -2.65 -14.03
C MET A 158 3.43 -3.81 -14.39
N GLN A 159 2.89 -4.89 -14.97
CA GLN A 159 3.73 -5.99 -15.50
C GLN A 159 4.64 -5.53 -16.64
N ALA A 160 4.13 -4.71 -17.57
CA ALA A 160 4.94 -4.14 -18.65
C ALA A 160 6.07 -3.24 -18.14
N ARG A 161 5.92 -2.65 -16.95
CA ARG A 161 6.96 -1.87 -16.24
C ARG A 161 7.93 -2.75 -15.45
N GLY A 162 7.82 -4.09 -15.52
CA GLY A 162 8.70 -5.04 -14.85
C GLY A 162 8.30 -5.37 -13.41
N TYR A 163 7.10 -5.06 -12.98
CA TYR A 163 6.59 -5.45 -11.66
C TYR A 163 6.02 -6.86 -11.70
N LYS A 164 6.34 -7.66 -10.69
CA LYS A 164 5.56 -8.85 -10.34
C LYS A 164 4.25 -8.38 -9.72
N VAL A 165 3.13 -8.79 -10.29
CA VAL A 165 1.80 -8.35 -9.83
C VAL A 165 1.01 -9.53 -9.28
N ILE A 166 0.50 -9.40 -8.07
CA ILE A 166 -0.39 -10.36 -7.41
C ILE A 166 -1.71 -9.68 -7.04
N GLY A 167 -2.83 -10.40 -7.26
CA GLY A 167 -4.14 -9.91 -6.86
C GLY A 167 -4.35 -10.06 -5.36
N LEU A 168 -4.96 -9.05 -4.73
CA LEU A 168 -5.31 -9.03 -3.32
C LEU A 168 -6.79 -8.70 -3.10
N LEU A 169 -7.26 -8.85 -1.87
CA LEU A 169 -8.59 -8.48 -1.41
C LEU A 169 -9.75 -9.23 -2.11
N GLY A 170 -9.46 -10.35 -2.81
CA GLY A 170 -10.46 -11.17 -3.48
C GLY A 170 -11.09 -10.51 -4.73
N PRO A 171 -12.25 -11.03 -5.20
CA PRO A 171 -12.89 -10.54 -6.43
C PRO A 171 -13.35 -9.08 -6.35
N LYS A 172 -13.13 -8.29 -7.42
CA LYS A 172 -13.54 -6.87 -7.53
C LYS A 172 -15.00 -6.63 -7.15
N GLY A 173 -15.92 -7.49 -7.62
CA GLY A 173 -17.36 -7.31 -7.40
C GLY A 173 -17.81 -7.33 -5.94
N LEU A 174 -17.01 -7.89 -5.03
CA LEU A 174 -17.34 -7.97 -3.61
C LEU A 174 -17.08 -6.66 -2.86
N ARG A 175 -16.36 -5.69 -3.46
CA ARG A 175 -15.93 -4.47 -2.78
C ARG A 175 -16.41 -3.21 -3.50
N GLY A 176 -16.61 -2.16 -2.73
CA GLY A 176 -16.89 -0.79 -3.18
C GLY A 176 -15.73 0.14 -2.85
N GLU A 177 -16.07 1.42 -2.69
CA GLU A 177 -15.12 2.47 -2.28
C GLU A 177 -14.37 2.07 -1.01
N GLN A 178 -13.13 2.54 -0.87
CA GLN A 178 -12.24 2.24 0.27
C GLN A 178 -12.06 0.72 0.51
N HIS A 179 -12.24 -0.09 -0.54
CA HIS A 179 -12.18 -1.55 -0.45
C HIS A 179 -13.18 -2.20 0.54
N VAL A 180 -14.24 -1.49 0.92
CA VAL A 180 -15.24 -2.00 1.86
C VAL A 180 -16.07 -3.11 1.22
N LEU A 181 -16.27 -4.21 1.95
CA LEU A 181 -17.15 -5.31 1.53
C LEU A 181 -18.60 -4.83 1.43
N LYS A 182 -19.25 -5.10 0.28
CA LYS A 182 -20.64 -4.70 0.00
C LYS A 182 -21.68 -5.56 0.73
N GLY A 183 -21.32 -6.78 1.10
CA GLY A 183 -22.25 -7.76 1.68
C GLY A 183 -22.29 -7.74 3.21
N SER A 184 -23.44 -8.16 3.77
CA SER A 184 -23.64 -8.38 5.22
C SER A 184 -24.12 -9.81 5.45
N PRO A 185 -23.66 -10.51 6.52
CA PRO A 185 -22.67 -10.07 7.50
C PRO A 185 -21.23 -10.06 6.94
N ARG A 186 -20.42 -9.07 7.34
CA ARG A 186 -19.08 -8.84 6.78
C ARG A 186 -18.14 -10.03 6.91
N ILE A 187 -18.24 -10.78 8.00
CA ILE A 187 -17.41 -11.97 8.23
C ILE A 187 -17.61 -13.04 7.15
N PHE A 188 -18.86 -13.29 6.74
CA PHE A 188 -19.20 -14.26 5.70
C PHE A 188 -18.62 -13.83 4.34
N TRP A 189 -18.85 -12.59 3.94
CA TRP A 189 -18.33 -12.05 2.69
C TRP A 189 -16.79 -11.88 2.72
N GLY A 190 -16.22 -11.63 3.89
CA GLY A 190 -14.77 -11.62 4.10
C GLY A 190 -14.15 -13.00 3.90
N LEU A 191 -14.81 -14.08 4.35
CA LEU A 191 -14.37 -15.45 4.08
C LEU A 191 -14.47 -15.79 2.60
N ILE A 192 -15.56 -15.42 1.92
CA ILE A 192 -15.70 -15.58 0.47
C ILE A 192 -14.61 -14.80 -0.27
N SER A 193 -14.34 -13.58 0.16
CA SER A 193 -13.27 -12.75 -0.40
C SER A 193 -11.90 -13.40 -0.22
N LEU A 194 -11.61 -13.96 0.95
CA LEU A 194 -10.36 -14.69 1.24
C LEU A 194 -10.22 -15.96 0.39
N LEU A 195 -11.27 -16.78 0.30
CA LEU A 195 -11.27 -17.96 -0.56
C LEU A 195 -11.07 -17.58 -2.04
N GLY A 196 -11.79 -16.54 -2.49
CA GLY A 196 -11.63 -15.99 -3.83
C GLY A 196 -10.21 -15.47 -4.08
N HIS A 197 -9.57 -14.87 -3.07
CA HIS A 197 -8.16 -14.46 -3.15
C HIS A 197 -7.25 -15.69 -3.31
N ILE A 198 -7.36 -16.69 -2.46
CA ILE A 198 -6.45 -17.86 -2.43
C ILE A 198 -6.56 -18.67 -3.73
N PHE A 199 -7.78 -18.98 -4.16
CA PHE A 199 -8.01 -19.95 -5.24
C PHE A 199 -8.18 -19.33 -6.62
N TRP A 200 -8.41 -18.01 -6.72
CA TRP A 200 -8.74 -17.40 -7.98
C TRP A 200 -7.97 -16.11 -8.30
N THR A 201 -8.12 -15.06 -7.48
CA THR A 201 -7.66 -13.72 -7.88
C THR A 201 -6.18 -13.48 -7.62
N ARG A 202 -5.53 -14.24 -6.74
CA ARG A 202 -4.09 -14.13 -6.49
C ARG A 202 -3.26 -14.29 -7.77
N SER A 203 -3.61 -15.25 -8.61
CA SER A 203 -2.96 -15.51 -9.91
C SER A 203 -3.61 -14.77 -11.09
N ARG A 204 -4.73 -14.09 -10.86
CA ARG A 204 -5.47 -13.30 -11.86
C ARG A 204 -5.70 -11.88 -11.35
N PRO A 205 -4.62 -11.07 -11.27
CA PRO A 205 -4.68 -9.76 -10.61
C PRO A 205 -5.67 -8.80 -11.27
N ALA A 206 -5.92 -8.91 -12.57
CA ALA A 206 -6.96 -8.13 -13.27
C ALA A 206 -8.39 -8.38 -12.74
N LYS A 207 -8.65 -9.48 -12.04
CA LYS A 207 -9.94 -9.83 -11.44
C LYS A 207 -10.00 -9.52 -9.93
N ALA A 208 -8.89 -9.17 -9.33
CA ALA A 208 -8.77 -8.83 -7.91
C ALA A 208 -9.26 -7.42 -7.62
N ALA A 209 -9.71 -7.16 -6.38
CA ALA A 209 -10.10 -5.82 -5.96
C ALA A 209 -8.91 -4.86 -5.86
N ALA A 210 -7.75 -5.38 -5.42
CA ALA A 210 -6.50 -4.63 -5.39
C ALA A 210 -5.36 -5.45 -6.00
N ILE A 211 -4.30 -4.75 -6.40
CA ILE A 211 -3.06 -5.35 -6.90
C ILE A 211 -1.88 -4.93 -6.02
N LEU A 212 -1.04 -5.90 -5.67
CA LEU A 212 0.26 -5.68 -5.07
C LEU A 212 1.32 -5.85 -6.16
N CYS A 213 2.01 -4.76 -6.44
CA CYS A 213 3.04 -4.68 -7.46
C CYS A 213 4.41 -4.62 -6.79
N ILE A 214 5.30 -5.56 -7.09
CA ILE A 214 6.62 -5.66 -6.48
C ILE A 214 7.67 -5.68 -7.58
N LYS A 215 8.59 -4.71 -7.57
CA LYS A 215 9.76 -4.70 -8.42
C LYS A 215 11.00 -4.90 -7.56
N THR A 216 11.76 -5.96 -7.85
CA THR A 216 13.05 -6.21 -7.22
C THR A 216 14.14 -5.75 -8.18
N LYS A 217 15.00 -4.88 -7.72
CA LYS A 217 16.15 -4.41 -8.51
C LYS A 217 17.27 -5.45 -8.44
N PRO A 218 18.00 -5.68 -9.54
CA PRO A 218 19.16 -6.55 -9.50
C PRO A 218 20.17 -6.02 -8.48
N HIS A 219 20.76 -6.91 -7.69
CA HIS A 219 21.90 -6.56 -6.84
C HIS A 219 23.08 -6.21 -7.77
N TYR A 220 23.39 -4.94 -7.89
CA TYR A 220 24.73 -4.56 -8.31
C TYR A 220 25.62 -4.75 -7.09
N SER A 221 26.32 -5.89 -7.02
CA SER A 221 27.50 -6.01 -6.18
C SER A 221 28.52 -5.00 -6.71
N ALA A 222 28.78 -3.98 -5.90
CA ALA A 222 29.85 -3.03 -6.13
C ALA A 222 31.21 -3.73 -6.01
#